data_c47b0b847951c1907a393e516ad2ae59
#
_entry.id   c47b0b847951c1907a393e516ad2ae59
#
_cell.length_a   1.000
_cell.length_b   1.000
_cell.length_c   1.000
_cell.angle_alpha   90.00
_cell.angle_beta   90.00
_cell.angle_gamma   90.00
#
_symmetry.space_group_name_H-M   'P 1'
#
loop_
_entity.id
_entity.type
_entity.pdbx_description
1 polymer ?
#
loop_
_entity_poly.entity_id
_entity_poly.type
_entity_poly.pdbx_seq_one_letter_code
_entity_poly.pdbx_strand_id
1 'polypeptide(L)'
;IEFTPEGIILDANQLFLATVGYSKEQIIGKHHRMFCEPEYAKSDEYSQFWQALKTGDSKSGSFLRYKANGDKLWLEATYFPVEEHGVVTKVIKIASDITTSYIQRKAQEAIASALDKALATIEFTPQGNILSANQNFLATVGYSLKDIVGKHHKMFCTEVFYEKNPHFWNELAQGQFKSGKFKRIAADGSEIWLEATYNPILDSKG
;
A
#
# COMPACT_ATOMS: atom_id res chain seq x y z
N ILE A 1 7.47 23.61 10.71
CA ILE A 1 8.67 23.62 11.53
C ILE A 1 9.89 24.03 10.69
N GLU A 2 10.80 24.82 11.24
CA GLU A 2 11.99 25.34 10.59
C GLU A 2 13.26 24.84 11.29
N PHE A 3 14.32 24.66 10.49
CA PHE A 3 15.61 24.14 10.95
C PHE A 3 16.77 24.96 10.37
N THR A 4 17.93 24.92 11.02
CA THR A 4 19.19 25.28 10.35
C THR A 4 19.56 24.23 9.29
N PRO A 5 20.48 24.51 8.35
CA PRO A 5 20.97 23.52 7.40
C PRO A 5 21.57 22.25 8.05
N GLU A 6 21.99 22.35 9.31
CA GLU A 6 22.51 21.25 10.12
C GLU A 6 21.41 20.48 10.87
N GLY A 7 20.14 20.90 10.77
CA GLY A 7 19.00 20.23 11.39
C GLY A 7 18.68 20.64 12.82
N ILE A 8 19.17 21.79 13.29
CA ILE A 8 18.78 22.37 14.58
C ILE A 8 17.44 23.10 14.41
N ILE A 9 16.50 22.85 15.30
CA ILE A 9 15.14 23.41 15.28
C ILE A 9 15.21 24.90 15.63
N LEU A 10 14.73 25.74 14.70
CA LEU A 10 14.65 27.20 14.85
C LEU A 10 13.27 27.64 15.34
N ASP A 11 12.21 27.08 14.74
CA ASP A 11 10.83 27.40 15.08
C ASP A 11 9.87 26.27 14.70
N ALA A 12 8.71 26.24 15.35
CA ALA A 12 7.61 25.33 15.03
C ALA A 12 6.28 25.99 15.33
N ASN A 13 5.29 25.77 14.46
CA ASN A 13 3.94 26.25 14.68
C ASN A 13 3.19 25.37 15.68
N GLN A 14 2.08 25.89 16.22
CA GLN A 14 1.27 25.22 17.24
C GLN A 14 0.72 23.87 16.77
N LEU A 15 0.38 23.74 15.48
CA LEU A 15 -0.13 22.50 14.92
C LEU A 15 0.93 21.39 14.97
N PHE A 16 2.16 21.70 14.59
CA PHE A 16 3.27 20.75 14.66
C PHE A 16 3.56 20.33 16.10
N LEU A 17 3.60 21.29 17.04
CA LEU A 17 3.81 21.02 18.46
C LEU A 17 2.75 20.09 19.03
N ALA A 18 1.47 20.33 18.74
CA ALA A 18 0.37 19.47 19.15
C ALA A 18 0.48 18.05 18.57
N THR A 19 0.90 17.95 17.30
CA THR A 19 1.06 16.65 16.62
C THR A 19 2.18 15.80 17.23
N VAL A 20 3.33 16.42 17.57
CA VAL A 20 4.46 15.69 18.15
C VAL A 20 4.40 15.58 19.68
N GLY A 21 3.53 16.34 20.33
CA GLY A 21 3.32 16.29 21.78
C GLY A 21 4.43 16.96 22.61
N TYR A 22 5.20 17.86 22.02
CA TYR A 22 6.25 18.64 22.70
C TYR A 22 5.83 20.10 22.84
N SER A 23 6.31 20.78 23.89
CA SER A 23 6.26 22.23 23.95
C SER A 23 7.37 22.88 23.09
N LYS A 24 7.19 24.15 22.75
CA LYS A 24 8.17 24.90 21.95
C LYS A 24 9.52 24.96 22.66
N GLU A 25 9.52 25.17 23.96
CA GLU A 25 10.72 25.27 24.81
C GLU A 25 11.50 23.96 24.86
N GLN A 26 10.80 22.83 24.72
CA GLN A 26 11.43 21.51 24.73
C GLN A 26 12.19 21.20 23.45
N ILE A 27 11.82 21.79 22.30
CA ILE A 27 12.37 21.43 20.99
C ILE A 27 13.30 22.50 20.40
N ILE A 28 13.10 23.78 20.65
CA ILE A 28 13.95 24.84 20.09
C ILE A 28 15.39 24.63 20.51
N GLY A 29 16.31 24.77 19.55
CA GLY A 29 17.74 24.52 19.73
C GLY A 29 18.12 23.04 19.79
N LYS A 30 17.15 22.11 19.80
CA LYS A 30 17.42 20.67 19.67
C LYS A 30 17.57 20.28 18.22
N HIS A 31 18.24 19.15 17.98
CA HIS A 31 18.39 18.62 16.64
C HIS A 31 17.19 17.78 16.25
N HIS A 32 16.76 17.83 14.98
CA HIS A 32 15.68 17.05 14.37
C HIS A 32 15.72 15.55 14.74
N ARG A 33 16.93 14.99 14.97
CA ARG A 33 17.10 13.58 15.36
C ARG A 33 16.31 13.17 16.60
N MET A 34 15.87 14.11 17.44
CA MET A 34 15.05 13.82 18.62
C MET A 34 13.70 13.20 18.29
N PHE A 35 13.22 13.39 17.06
CA PHE A 35 11.98 12.76 16.56
C PHE A 35 12.22 11.43 15.84
N CYS A 36 13.47 11.00 15.70
CA CYS A 36 13.86 9.84 14.91
C CYS A 36 14.17 8.63 15.80
N GLU A 37 14.08 7.43 15.22
CA GLU A 37 14.61 6.23 15.85
C GLU A 37 16.13 6.36 16.06
N PRO A 38 16.67 5.96 17.23
CA PRO A 38 18.08 6.16 17.56
C PRO A 38 19.07 5.55 16.56
N GLU A 39 18.74 4.38 15.99
CA GLU A 39 19.57 3.71 14.98
C GLU A 39 19.58 4.48 13.66
N TYR A 40 18.40 4.90 13.18
CA TYR A 40 18.30 5.74 11.99
C TYR A 40 19.02 7.09 12.17
N ALA A 41 18.88 7.72 13.33
CA ALA A 41 19.51 9.00 13.63
C ALA A 41 21.06 8.96 13.61
N LYS A 42 21.66 7.76 13.69
CA LYS A 42 23.11 7.52 13.61
C LYS A 42 23.55 6.97 12.25
N SER A 43 22.63 6.70 11.34
CA SER A 43 22.93 6.08 10.04
C SER A 43 23.57 7.08 9.05
N ASP A 44 24.27 6.52 8.08
CA ASP A 44 24.79 7.28 6.94
C ASP A 44 23.66 7.89 6.10
N GLU A 45 22.53 7.18 5.99
CA GLU A 45 21.34 7.68 5.29
C GLU A 45 20.82 8.98 5.90
N TYR A 46 20.74 9.05 7.24
CA TYR A 46 20.35 10.27 7.94
C TYR A 46 21.35 11.43 7.73
N SER A 47 22.63 11.12 7.71
CA SER A 47 23.70 12.11 7.45
C SER A 47 23.62 12.64 6.01
N GLN A 48 23.43 11.74 5.03
CA GLN A 48 23.24 12.10 3.62
C GLN A 48 21.95 12.89 3.39
N PHE A 49 20.89 12.59 4.14
CA PHE A 49 19.63 13.34 4.09
C PHE A 49 19.85 14.82 4.42
N TRP A 50 20.53 15.14 5.53
CA TRP A 50 20.82 16.52 5.91
C TRP A 50 21.87 17.18 5.00
N GLN A 51 22.84 16.42 4.52
CA GLN A 51 23.82 16.93 3.55
C GLN A 51 23.12 17.35 2.23
N ALA A 52 22.20 16.57 1.72
CA ALA A 52 21.44 16.92 0.52
C ALA A 52 20.58 18.19 0.72
N LEU A 53 19.91 18.33 1.88
CA LEU A 53 19.18 19.55 2.22
C LEU A 53 20.11 20.77 2.30
N LYS A 54 21.31 20.63 2.84
CA LYS A 54 22.32 21.69 2.94
C LYS A 54 22.84 22.13 1.58
N THR A 55 22.81 21.25 0.57
CA THR A 55 23.22 21.54 -0.82
C THR A 55 22.08 22.02 -1.71
N GLY A 56 20.88 22.23 -1.16
CA GLY A 56 19.71 22.75 -1.89
C GLY A 56 18.73 21.69 -2.39
N ASP A 57 18.99 20.40 -2.16
CA ASP A 57 18.08 19.33 -2.59
C ASP A 57 16.88 19.22 -1.64
N SER A 58 15.66 19.41 -2.12
CA SER A 58 14.45 19.12 -1.34
C SER A 58 14.24 17.62 -1.16
N LYS A 59 13.59 17.23 -0.06
CA LYS A 59 13.26 15.83 0.27
C LYS A 59 11.78 15.68 0.58
N SER A 60 11.12 14.73 -0.08
CA SER A 60 9.71 14.41 0.15
C SER A 60 9.53 12.91 0.39
N GLY A 61 8.54 12.56 1.21
CA GLY A 61 8.20 11.16 1.46
C GLY A 61 7.43 10.95 2.75
N SER A 62 7.21 9.68 3.06
CA SER A 62 6.60 9.23 4.31
C SER A 62 7.69 8.86 5.32
N PHE A 63 7.67 9.48 6.46
CA PHE A 63 8.72 9.35 7.47
C PHE A 63 8.16 8.86 8.80
N LEU A 64 8.76 7.82 9.37
CA LEU A 64 8.50 7.42 10.76
C LEU A 64 9.18 8.38 11.72
N ARG A 65 8.42 8.90 12.67
CA ARG A 65 8.89 9.76 13.77
C ARG A 65 8.29 9.27 15.08
N TYR A 66 8.73 9.87 16.19
CA TYR A 66 8.25 9.55 17.52
C TYR A 66 7.76 10.80 18.24
N LYS A 67 6.60 10.68 18.89
CA LYS A 67 6.02 11.71 19.75
C LYS A 67 6.76 11.76 21.10
N ALA A 68 6.48 12.80 21.89
CA ALA A 68 7.05 12.96 23.23
C ALA A 68 6.75 11.79 24.18
N ASN A 69 5.63 11.12 24.00
CA ASN A 69 5.21 9.94 24.79
C ASN A 69 5.78 8.62 24.25
N GLY A 70 6.60 8.64 23.17
CA GLY A 70 7.17 7.47 22.55
C GLY A 70 6.30 6.81 21.48
N ASP A 71 5.09 7.29 21.23
CA ASP A 71 4.23 6.73 20.17
C ASP A 71 4.81 6.98 18.78
N LYS A 72 4.60 6.01 17.89
CA LYS A 72 4.96 6.12 16.48
C LYS A 72 4.06 7.14 15.78
N LEU A 73 4.68 7.98 14.96
CA LEU A 73 4.04 9.03 14.17
C LEU A 73 4.50 8.90 12.72
N TRP A 74 3.61 8.56 11.80
CA TRP A 74 3.87 8.59 10.38
C TRP A 74 3.53 9.94 9.79
N LEU A 75 4.53 10.62 9.25
CA LEU A 75 4.37 11.93 8.61
C LEU A 75 4.63 11.80 7.12
N GLU A 76 3.69 12.24 6.30
CA GLU A 76 3.99 12.63 4.94
C GLU A 76 4.55 14.05 4.97
N ALA A 77 5.76 14.25 4.49
CA ALA A 77 6.45 15.52 4.67
C ALA A 77 7.33 15.89 3.48
N THR A 78 7.47 17.19 3.29
CA THR A 78 8.46 17.76 2.38
C THR A 78 9.34 18.74 3.16
N TYR A 79 10.65 18.63 2.96
CA TYR A 79 11.66 19.51 3.49
C TYR A 79 12.16 20.40 2.34
N PHE A 80 12.04 21.71 2.51
CA PHE A 80 12.43 22.73 1.53
C PHE A 80 13.62 23.52 2.04
N PRO A 81 14.80 23.39 1.42
CA PRO A 81 15.89 24.34 1.64
C PRO A 81 15.48 25.74 1.18
N VAL A 82 15.77 26.73 1.98
CA VAL A 82 15.59 28.16 1.65
C VAL A 82 16.98 28.76 1.42
N GLU A 83 17.18 29.27 0.23
CA GLU A 83 18.47 29.84 -0.19
C GLU A 83 18.41 31.35 -0.21
N GLU A 84 19.48 31.95 0.24
CA GLU A 84 19.77 33.41 0.10
C GLU A 84 21.16 33.56 -0.49
N HIS A 85 21.27 34.28 -1.60
CA HIS A 85 22.54 34.51 -2.31
C HIS A 85 23.31 33.21 -2.66
N GLY A 86 22.57 32.13 -3.00
CA GLY A 86 23.16 30.84 -3.36
C GLY A 86 23.63 29.98 -2.18
N VAL A 87 23.28 30.37 -0.94
CA VAL A 87 23.58 29.60 0.27
C VAL A 87 22.29 29.23 0.98
N VAL A 88 22.15 27.97 1.36
CA VAL A 88 20.99 27.49 2.17
C VAL A 88 21.11 28.10 3.57
N THR A 89 20.14 28.94 3.95
CA THR A 89 20.09 29.60 5.25
C THR A 89 19.23 28.88 6.25
N LYS A 90 18.17 28.19 5.79
CA LYS A 90 17.29 27.38 6.62
C LYS A 90 16.59 26.29 5.81
N VAL A 91 16.00 25.33 6.50
CA VAL A 91 15.14 24.28 5.93
C VAL A 91 13.75 24.40 6.54
N ILE A 92 12.72 24.48 5.72
CA ILE A 92 11.33 24.47 6.14
C ILE A 92 10.74 23.08 5.88
N LYS A 93 10.10 22.49 6.88
CA LYS A 93 9.34 21.25 6.74
C LYS A 93 7.86 21.51 6.84
N ILE A 94 7.12 21.06 5.84
CA ILE A 94 5.66 20.92 5.87
C ILE A 94 5.34 19.46 6.00
N ALA A 95 4.42 19.10 6.90
CA ALA A 95 4.08 17.70 7.16
C ALA A 95 2.61 17.51 7.52
N SER A 96 2.08 16.35 7.14
CA SER A 96 0.74 15.87 7.51
C SER A 96 0.87 14.56 8.30
N ASP A 97 0.08 14.42 9.36
CA ASP A 97 -0.02 13.15 10.09
C ASP A 97 -0.86 12.16 9.29
N ILE A 98 -0.22 11.10 8.83
CA ILE A 98 -0.85 10.00 8.09
C ILE A 98 -0.90 8.70 8.91
N THR A 99 -0.68 8.76 10.22
CA THR A 99 -0.54 7.56 11.08
C THR A 99 -1.74 6.63 10.96
N THR A 100 -2.95 7.17 11.07
CA THR A 100 -4.18 6.36 11.00
C THR A 100 -4.34 5.70 9.63
N SER A 101 -4.22 6.46 8.54
CA SER A 101 -4.37 5.94 7.18
C SER A 101 -3.25 4.95 6.83
N TYR A 102 -2.02 5.20 7.29
CA TYR A 102 -0.89 4.30 7.10
C TYR A 102 -1.12 2.95 7.80
N ILE A 103 -1.55 2.96 9.07
CA ILE A 103 -1.82 1.74 9.84
C ILE A 103 -2.98 0.95 9.20
N GLN A 104 -4.07 1.63 8.83
CA GLN A 104 -5.21 1.00 8.16
C GLN A 104 -4.81 0.34 6.85
N ARG A 105 -4.06 1.05 6.00
CA ARG A 105 -3.54 0.50 4.74
C ARG A 105 -2.66 -0.74 4.99
N LYS A 106 -1.73 -0.66 5.95
CA LYS A 106 -0.87 -1.80 6.30
C LYS A 106 -1.64 -3.00 6.83
N ALA A 107 -2.68 -2.77 7.61
CA ALA A 107 -3.57 -3.85 8.08
C ALA A 107 -4.32 -4.50 6.90
N GLN A 108 -4.85 -3.71 5.96
CA GLN A 108 -5.52 -4.22 4.76
C GLN A 108 -4.56 -5.02 3.87
N GLU A 109 -3.35 -4.51 3.62
CA GLU A 109 -2.30 -5.22 2.87
C GLU A 109 -1.94 -6.57 3.52
N ALA A 110 -1.84 -6.61 4.86
CA ALA A 110 -1.55 -7.83 5.60
C ALA A 110 -2.68 -8.86 5.49
N ILE A 111 -3.94 -8.43 5.60
CA ILE A 111 -5.11 -9.31 5.43
C ILE A 111 -5.16 -9.85 3.99
N ALA A 112 -5.01 -8.99 2.99
CA ALA A 112 -5.00 -9.40 1.58
C ALA A 112 -3.90 -10.44 1.30
N SER A 113 -2.68 -10.20 1.82
CA SER A 113 -1.57 -11.14 1.70
C SER A 113 -1.83 -12.48 2.41
N ALA A 114 -2.47 -12.45 3.58
CA ALA A 114 -2.83 -13.68 4.31
C ALA A 114 -3.88 -14.50 3.55
N LEU A 115 -4.90 -13.84 2.99
CA LEU A 115 -5.93 -14.48 2.16
C LEU A 115 -5.33 -15.07 0.88
N ASP A 116 -4.44 -14.32 0.21
CA ASP A 116 -3.77 -14.79 -1.01
C ASP A 116 -2.91 -16.05 -0.78
N LYS A 117 -2.27 -16.15 0.40
CA LYS A 117 -1.52 -17.34 0.80
C LYS A 117 -2.39 -18.53 1.20
N ALA A 118 -3.58 -18.25 1.75
CA ALA A 118 -4.45 -19.30 2.30
C ALA A 118 -5.44 -19.88 1.27
N LEU A 119 -5.85 -19.07 0.28
CA LEU A 119 -6.92 -19.41 -0.65
C LEU A 119 -6.40 -19.50 -2.10
N ALA A 120 -7.05 -20.32 -2.91
CA ALA A 120 -6.89 -20.29 -4.36
C ALA A 120 -7.75 -19.16 -4.92
N THR A 121 -7.13 -18.14 -5.52
CA THR A 121 -7.79 -16.95 -6.04
C THR A 121 -7.53 -16.76 -7.53
N ILE A 122 -8.56 -16.31 -8.24
CA ILE A 122 -8.51 -15.95 -9.66
C ILE A 122 -9.41 -14.76 -9.91
N GLU A 123 -8.97 -13.84 -10.74
CA GLU A 123 -9.69 -12.60 -11.09
C GLU A 123 -10.12 -12.63 -12.54
N PHE A 124 -11.27 -12.05 -12.82
CA PHE A 124 -11.88 -12.01 -14.15
C PHE A 124 -12.36 -10.60 -14.49
N THR A 125 -12.43 -10.30 -15.78
CA THR A 125 -13.24 -9.18 -16.27
C THR A 125 -14.73 -9.49 -16.10
N PRO A 126 -15.64 -8.50 -16.15
CA PRO A 126 -17.09 -8.74 -16.14
C PRO A 126 -17.58 -9.69 -17.24
N GLN A 127 -16.81 -9.89 -18.31
CA GLN A 127 -17.10 -10.80 -19.41
C GLN A 127 -16.51 -12.19 -19.20
N GLY A 128 -15.79 -12.43 -18.08
CA GLY A 128 -15.20 -13.71 -17.74
C GLY A 128 -13.83 -14.01 -18.33
N ASN A 129 -13.12 -13.01 -18.83
CA ASN A 129 -11.72 -13.17 -19.23
C ASN A 129 -10.81 -13.06 -18.00
N ILE A 130 -9.83 -13.94 -17.92
CA ILE A 130 -8.91 -14.06 -16.77
C ILE A 130 -7.94 -12.89 -16.78
N LEU A 131 -7.86 -12.16 -15.66
CA LEU A 131 -6.94 -11.07 -15.41
C LEU A 131 -5.70 -11.55 -14.65
N SER A 132 -5.91 -12.28 -13.56
CA SER A 132 -4.83 -12.81 -12.73
C SER A 132 -5.26 -14.07 -11.99
N ALA A 133 -4.30 -14.81 -11.45
CA ALA A 133 -4.54 -15.92 -10.53
C ALA A 133 -3.32 -16.10 -9.62
N ASN A 134 -3.56 -16.50 -8.37
CA ASN A 134 -2.46 -16.78 -7.46
C ASN A 134 -1.89 -18.20 -7.64
N GLN A 135 -0.74 -18.45 -7.00
CA GLN A 135 -0.04 -19.72 -7.13
C GLN A 135 -0.89 -20.91 -6.64
N ASN A 136 -1.74 -20.73 -5.63
CA ASN A 136 -2.61 -21.77 -5.12
C ASN A 136 -3.64 -22.21 -6.16
N PHE A 137 -4.25 -21.24 -6.86
CA PHE A 137 -5.18 -21.57 -7.96
C PHE A 137 -4.45 -22.26 -9.11
N LEU A 138 -3.31 -21.73 -9.54
CA LEU A 138 -2.51 -22.30 -10.63
C LEU A 138 -2.10 -23.75 -10.32
N ALA A 139 -1.66 -24.02 -9.09
CA ALA A 139 -1.32 -25.37 -8.64
C ALA A 139 -2.54 -26.31 -8.63
N THR A 140 -3.72 -25.79 -8.27
CA THR A 140 -4.96 -26.58 -8.24
C THR A 140 -5.43 -26.99 -9.63
N VAL A 141 -5.31 -26.09 -10.62
CA VAL A 141 -5.77 -26.37 -12.00
C VAL A 141 -4.66 -26.89 -12.91
N GLY A 142 -3.39 -26.86 -12.49
CA GLY A 142 -2.26 -27.38 -13.25
C GLY A 142 -1.79 -26.49 -14.41
N TYR A 143 -2.21 -25.24 -14.50
CA TYR A 143 -1.81 -24.30 -15.55
C TYR A 143 -0.74 -23.33 -15.05
N SER A 144 0.07 -22.79 -15.98
CA SER A 144 0.86 -21.60 -15.67
C SER A 144 0.04 -20.32 -15.90
N LEU A 145 0.43 -19.22 -15.24
CA LEU A 145 -0.26 -17.93 -15.39
C LEU A 145 -0.28 -17.47 -16.86
N LYS A 146 0.81 -17.68 -17.60
CA LYS A 146 0.93 -17.30 -19.02
C LYS A 146 -0.06 -18.05 -19.90
N ASP A 147 -0.44 -19.25 -19.51
CA ASP A 147 -1.35 -20.09 -20.29
C ASP A 147 -2.80 -19.66 -20.14
N ILE A 148 -3.16 -18.95 -19.08
CA ILE A 148 -4.54 -18.63 -18.75
C ILE A 148 -4.91 -17.16 -18.88
N VAL A 149 -3.99 -16.22 -18.62
CA VAL A 149 -4.29 -14.78 -18.69
C VAL A 149 -4.80 -14.39 -20.07
N GLY A 150 -5.87 -13.61 -20.11
CA GLY A 150 -6.58 -13.17 -21.31
C GLY A 150 -7.52 -14.23 -21.91
N LYS A 151 -7.45 -15.48 -21.46
CA LYS A 151 -8.41 -16.51 -21.87
C LYS A 151 -9.69 -16.41 -21.08
N HIS A 152 -10.78 -16.92 -21.63
CA HIS A 152 -12.07 -16.89 -20.98
C HIS A 152 -12.20 -18.09 -19.99
N HIS A 153 -12.86 -17.88 -18.85
CA HIS A 153 -13.18 -18.88 -17.84
C HIS A 153 -13.68 -20.21 -18.38
N LYS A 154 -14.36 -20.22 -19.55
CA LYS A 154 -14.86 -21.43 -20.19
C LYS A 154 -13.78 -22.50 -20.39
N MET A 155 -12.49 -22.13 -20.44
CA MET A 155 -11.41 -23.11 -20.56
C MET A 155 -11.34 -24.12 -19.42
N PHE A 156 -11.86 -23.76 -18.24
CA PHE A 156 -11.96 -24.64 -17.07
C PHE A 156 -13.29 -25.38 -16.99
N CYS A 157 -14.21 -25.15 -17.91
CA CYS A 157 -15.58 -25.66 -17.82
C CYS A 157 -15.88 -26.72 -18.88
N THR A 158 -16.81 -27.63 -18.56
CA THR A 158 -17.43 -28.47 -19.56
C THR A 158 -18.43 -27.66 -20.40
N GLU A 159 -18.73 -28.08 -21.63
CA GLU A 159 -19.74 -27.43 -22.48
C GLU A 159 -21.10 -27.31 -21.79
N VAL A 160 -21.51 -28.36 -21.08
CA VAL A 160 -22.76 -28.41 -20.32
C VAL A 160 -22.88 -27.33 -19.25
N PHE A 161 -21.78 -26.81 -18.73
CA PHE A 161 -21.83 -25.76 -17.71
C PHE A 161 -22.52 -24.49 -18.20
N TYR A 162 -22.15 -23.99 -19.39
CA TYR A 162 -22.74 -22.79 -19.95
C TYR A 162 -24.13 -22.98 -20.55
N GLU A 163 -24.45 -24.18 -21.00
CA GLU A 163 -25.84 -24.54 -21.38
C GLU A 163 -26.80 -24.40 -20.18
N LYS A 164 -26.35 -24.82 -19.00
CA LYS A 164 -27.13 -24.72 -17.76
C LYS A 164 -27.07 -23.34 -17.10
N ASN A 165 -26.07 -22.53 -17.43
CA ASN A 165 -25.82 -21.23 -16.81
C ASN A 165 -25.57 -20.15 -17.88
N PRO A 166 -26.52 -19.88 -18.81
CA PRO A 166 -26.29 -18.99 -19.95
C PRO A 166 -26.05 -17.53 -19.54
N HIS A 167 -26.53 -17.12 -18.36
CA HIS A 167 -26.44 -15.77 -17.84
C HIS A 167 -25.40 -15.59 -16.74
N PHE A 168 -24.52 -16.57 -16.50
CA PHE A 168 -23.58 -16.61 -15.38
C PHE A 168 -22.78 -15.31 -15.22
N TRP A 169 -22.15 -14.82 -16.27
CA TRP A 169 -21.34 -13.58 -16.23
C TRP A 169 -22.21 -12.32 -16.21
N ASN A 170 -23.38 -12.31 -16.85
CA ASN A 170 -24.30 -11.19 -16.81
C ASN A 170 -24.82 -10.95 -15.38
N GLU A 171 -25.15 -12.00 -14.66
CA GLU A 171 -25.63 -11.93 -13.27
C GLU A 171 -24.52 -11.44 -12.33
N LEU A 172 -23.28 -11.92 -12.52
CA LEU A 172 -22.11 -11.40 -11.80
C LEU A 172 -21.88 -9.92 -12.10
N ALA A 173 -21.94 -9.52 -13.37
CA ALA A 173 -21.79 -8.10 -13.76
C ALA A 173 -22.89 -7.18 -13.18
N GLN A 174 -24.04 -7.74 -12.81
CA GLN A 174 -25.13 -7.04 -12.11
C GLN A 174 -24.97 -7.07 -10.57
N GLY A 175 -23.83 -7.53 -10.04
CA GLY A 175 -23.56 -7.55 -8.61
C GLY A 175 -24.05 -8.80 -7.88
N GLN A 176 -24.59 -9.83 -8.60
CA GLN A 176 -25.02 -11.07 -7.96
C GLN A 176 -23.84 -12.00 -7.76
N PHE A 177 -23.52 -12.37 -6.51
CA PHE A 177 -22.49 -13.38 -6.24
C PHE A 177 -22.99 -14.80 -6.54
N LYS A 178 -22.06 -15.70 -6.82
CA LYS A 178 -22.34 -17.13 -7.03
C LYS A 178 -21.46 -17.95 -6.09
N SER A 179 -22.04 -18.90 -5.37
CA SER A 179 -21.31 -19.80 -4.48
C SER A 179 -21.79 -21.22 -4.64
N GLY A 180 -20.89 -22.18 -4.55
CA GLY A 180 -21.23 -23.60 -4.63
C GLY A 180 -20.06 -24.49 -5.00
N LYS A 181 -20.38 -25.74 -5.32
CA LYS A 181 -19.43 -26.72 -5.81
C LYS A 181 -19.49 -26.78 -7.34
N PHE A 182 -18.36 -26.53 -7.96
CA PHE A 182 -18.24 -26.46 -9.41
C PHE A 182 -17.30 -27.51 -9.93
N LYS A 183 -17.74 -28.27 -10.93
CA LYS A 183 -16.90 -29.20 -11.67
C LYS A 183 -16.06 -28.39 -12.67
N ARG A 184 -14.76 -28.61 -12.68
CA ARG A 184 -13.81 -27.92 -13.56
C ARG A 184 -12.88 -28.94 -14.22
N ILE A 185 -12.23 -28.52 -15.30
CA ILE A 185 -11.24 -29.29 -16.05
C ILE A 185 -9.87 -28.70 -15.78
N ALA A 186 -8.96 -29.52 -15.29
CA ALA A 186 -7.55 -29.16 -15.07
C ALA A 186 -6.75 -29.22 -16.40
N ALA A 187 -5.49 -28.79 -16.37
CA ALA A 187 -4.62 -28.72 -17.53
C ALA A 187 -4.34 -30.09 -18.18
N ASP A 188 -4.34 -31.16 -17.40
CA ASP A 188 -4.15 -32.55 -17.85
C ASP A 188 -5.44 -33.20 -18.35
N GLY A 189 -6.55 -32.44 -18.41
CA GLY A 189 -7.86 -32.91 -18.81
C GLY A 189 -8.65 -33.63 -17.69
N SER A 190 -8.10 -33.76 -16.51
CA SER A 190 -8.81 -34.38 -15.37
C SER A 190 -9.94 -33.50 -14.85
N GLU A 191 -11.00 -34.14 -14.33
CA GLU A 191 -12.11 -33.45 -13.68
C GLU A 191 -11.77 -33.17 -12.21
N ILE A 192 -11.92 -31.94 -11.79
CA ILE A 192 -11.75 -31.51 -10.41
C ILE A 192 -13.03 -30.84 -9.88
N TRP A 193 -13.29 -30.96 -8.59
CA TRP A 193 -14.37 -30.26 -7.93
C TRP A 193 -13.84 -29.13 -7.07
N LEU A 194 -14.27 -27.91 -7.35
CA LEU A 194 -13.93 -26.72 -6.59
C LEU A 194 -15.15 -26.24 -5.81
N GLU A 195 -14.99 -26.04 -4.52
CA GLU A 195 -15.91 -25.21 -3.76
C GLU A 195 -15.45 -23.77 -3.91
N ALA A 196 -16.25 -22.95 -4.56
CA ALA A 196 -15.85 -21.61 -4.97
C ALA A 196 -16.96 -20.59 -4.78
N THR A 197 -16.55 -19.34 -4.57
CA THR A 197 -17.42 -18.17 -4.58
C THR A 197 -16.91 -17.17 -5.59
N TYR A 198 -17.79 -16.72 -6.48
CA TYR A 198 -17.55 -15.64 -7.42
C TYR A 198 -18.19 -14.37 -6.87
N ASN A 199 -17.36 -13.40 -6.46
CA ASN A 199 -17.78 -12.14 -5.88
C ASN A 199 -17.50 -11.01 -6.87
N PRO A 200 -18.53 -10.26 -7.32
CA PRO A 200 -18.32 -9.03 -8.06
C PRO A 200 -17.60 -7.99 -7.20
N ILE A 201 -16.59 -7.33 -7.77
CA ILE A 201 -15.94 -6.17 -7.17
C ILE A 201 -16.46 -4.95 -7.91
N LEU A 202 -17.23 -4.12 -7.20
CA LEU A 202 -17.83 -2.92 -7.77
C LEU A 202 -16.91 -1.72 -7.52
N ASP A 203 -16.87 -0.79 -8.48
CA ASP A 203 -16.17 0.47 -8.29
C ASP A 203 -17.03 1.47 -7.50
N SER A 204 -16.54 2.70 -7.30
CA SER A 204 -17.26 3.75 -6.55
C SER A 204 -18.58 4.20 -7.19
N LYS A 205 -18.90 3.70 -8.37
CA LYS A 205 -20.14 4.03 -9.12
C LYS A 205 -21.11 2.83 -9.17
N GLY A 206 -20.73 1.68 -8.65
CA GLY A 206 -21.51 0.44 -8.62
C GLY A 206 -21.20 -0.43 -9.82
#